data_9c99995d8e7c0ce4ed531fe6933f55e6
#
_entry.id   9c99995d8e7c0ce4ed531fe6933f55e6
#
_cell.length_a   1.000
_cell.length_b   1.000
_cell.length_c   1.000
_cell.angle_alpha   90.00
_cell.angle_beta   90.00
_cell.angle_gamma   90.00
#
_symmetry.space_group_name_H-M   'P 1'
#
loop_
_entity.id
_entity.type
_entity.pdbx_description
1 polymer ?
#
loop_
_entity_poly.entity_id
_entity_poly.type
_entity_poly.pdbx_seq_one_letter_code
_entity_poly.pdbx_strand_id
1 'polypeptide(L)'
;VTDPAADPNAVAPAVANLETIVSLSKRRGFIFPSSEIYGGINAVWDYGPLGVELKNNVKRAWWRAMVQDRNDIVGLDAGILMHPQVWVTSGHVGSFSDPLVECSECHRRYRLDELPGTEHLTQTDLRDETVTARLGLVCPNDGKPLSPPRRFNLMFTSHMGPVEDDGNLVYFRPETAQGSYVNFKNVQQSSRKKIPFGIAQIGKSFRNEISPGNFVFRMREFEQMEMQYFVRPEEGASQAFEEWLPKRKAWYEAYGVDPARLRFREHAPDELAHYAKKAIDVEYRFPFGWKELEGIHNRGDFDLGNHARASGENLEYFDQATGEHFIPWIVETAAGADRAAFTFLIDGYREEQVRDETRVVLGLHPDLAPYKVAVLPLLKKRPEIVELCHRLLGDLKRDMMAVYDDTAAIGKLYRRQDEIGTPWCVTVDVDSLEDGAVTIRDRDTMTQERVPVEGVKRLILDRMDAVRP
;
A
#
# COMPACT_ATOMS: atom_id res chain seq x y z
N VAL A 1 -3.97 -4.28 -23.88
CA VAL A 1 -3.85 -2.85 -24.27
C VAL A 1 -2.40 -2.45 -24.00
N THR A 2 -1.56 -2.41 -25.03
CA THR A 2 -0.21 -1.88 -24.92
C THR A 2 -0.30 -0.36 -24.80
N ASP A 3 0.28 0.20 -23.76
CA ASP A 3 0.38 1.65 -23.54
C ASP A 3 1.19 2.27 -24.71
N PRO A 4 0.61 3.11 -25.60
CA PRO A 4 1.29 3.62 -26.77
C PRO A 4 2.31 4.73 -26.49
N ALA A 5 2.52 5.11 -25.22
CA ALA A 5 3.36 6.24 -24.83
C ALA A 5 4.67 5.86 -24.13
N ALA A 6 4.90 4.62 -23.77
CA ALA A 6 6.14 4.20 -23.12
C ALA A 6 7.14 3.64 -24.14
N ASP A 7 8.21 4.34 -24.40
CA ASP A 7 9.39 3.79 -25.07
C ASP A 7 9.94 2.64 -24.19
N PRO A 8 9.90 1.38 -24.64
CA PRO A 8 10.39 0.25 -23.86
C PRO A 8 11.91 0.33 -23.56
N ASN A 9 12.63 1.25 -24.20
CA ASN A 9 14.06 1.52 -24.01
C ASN A 9 14.34 2.82 -23.24
N ALA A 10 13.33 3.57 -22.81
CA ALA A 10 13.57 4.72 -21.96
C ALA A 10 14.16 4.26 -20.64
N VAL A 11 15.42 4.59 -20.39
CA VAL A 11 16.08 4.32 -19.11
C VAL A 11 15.50 5.29 -18.09
N ALA A 12 14.50 4.84 -17.35
CA ALA A 12 13.99 5.60 -16.21
C ALA A 12 15.16 5.94 -15.26
N PRO A 13 15.20 7.15 -14.68
CA PRO A 13 16.25 7.53 -13.74
C PRO A 13 16.37 6.47 -12.62
N ALA A 14 17.62 6.23 -12.19
CA ALA A 14 17.88 5.22 -11.16
C ALA A 14 17.09 5.53 -9.89
N VAL A 15 16.33 4.56 -9.39
CA VAL A 15 15.70 4.64 -8.07
C VAL A 15 16.77 4.52 -6.98
N ALA A 16 16.54 5.12 -5.81
CA ALA A 16 17.39 4.92 -4.66
C ALA A 16 17.50 3.42 -4.34
N ASN A 17 18.68 2.96 -3.95
CA ASN A 17 18.85 1.58 -3.57
C ASN A 17 18.09 1.26 -2.27
N LEU A 18 17.76 -0.02 -2.08
CA LEU A 18 16.96 -0.46 -0.93
C LEU A 18 17.61 -0.11 0.41
N GLU A 19 18.93 -0.24 0.54
CA GLU A 19 19.66 0.04 1.78
C GLU A 19 19.57 1.51 2.18
N THR A 20 19.61 2.42 1.21
CA THR A 20 19.44 3.86 1.44
C THR A 20 18.06 4.17 2.02
N ILE A 21 17.00 3.59 1.45
CA ILE A 21 15.63 3.79 1.94
C ILE A 21 15.42 3.17 3.31
N VAL A 22 15.95 1.98 3.56
CA VAL A 22 15.90 1.31 4.86
C VAL A 22 16.63 2.15 5.93
N SER A 23 17.83 2.65 5.60
CA SER A 23 18.63 3.50 6.49
C SER A 23 17.89 4.81 6.81
N LEU A 24 17.34 5.49 5.80
CA LEU A 24 16.54 6.70 5.98
C LEU A 24 15.33 6.42 6.88
N SER A 25 14.60 5.35 6.60
CA SER A 25 13.38 4.96 7.33
C SER A 25 13.67 4.73 8.82
N LYS A 26 14.71 3.99 9.14
CA LYS A 26 15.12 3.76 10.55
C LYS A 26 15.59 5.04 11.22
N ARG A 27 16.51 5.78 10.58
CA ARG A 27 17.11 6.99 11.17
C ARG A 27 16.08 8.10 11.40
N ARG A 28 15.06 8.21 10.55
CA ARG A 28 14.05 9.27 10.62
C ARG A 28 12.74 8.84 11.28
N GLY A 29 12.62 7.59 11.71
CA GLY A 29 11.45 7.13 12.42
C GLY A 29 10.22 6.88 11.53
N PHE A 30 10.46 6.38 10.32
CA PHE A 30 9.38 5.88 9.48
C PHE A 30 9.03 4.43 9.80
N ILE A 31 10.01 3.53 9.79
CA ILE A 31 9.77 2.10 9.92
C ILE A 31 10.90 1.46 10.74
N PHE A 32 10.52 0.61 11.69
CA PHE A 32 11.41 -0.15 12.57
C PHE A 32 11.14 -1.66 12.46
N PRO A 33 12.12 -2.55 12.68
CA PRO A 33 11.82 -3.96 12.93
C PRO A 33 10.91 -4.12 14.14
N SER A 34 9.85 -4.90 14.00
CA SER A 34 8.97 -5.15 15.15
C SER A 34 9.71 -5.94 16.23
N SER A 35 9.50 -5.57 17.49
CA SER A 35 10.10 -6.24 18.66
C SER A 35 11.64 -6.33 18.60
N GLU A 36 12.30 -5.29 18.09
CA GLU A 36 13.76 -5.25 17.86
C GLU A 36 14.57 -5.55 19.10
N ILE A 37 14.09 -5.14 20.28
CA ILE A 37 14.76 -5.41 21.58
C ILE A 37 14.90 -6.91 21.92
N TYR A 38 14.11 -7.76 21.28
CA TYR A 38 14.16 -9.23 21.39
C TYR A 38 14.75 -9.90 20.14
N GLY A 39 15.40 -9.14 19.26
CA GLY A 39 15.94 -9.64 17.99
C GLY A 39 14.98 -9.56 16.82
N GLY A 40 13.76 -9.09 17.03
CA GLY A 40 12.75 -8.89 16.02
C GLY A 40 12.02 -10.18 15.59
N ILE A 41 10.98 -10.02 14.80
CA ILE A 41 10.28 -11.11 14.08
C ILE A 41 10.49 -10.88 12.59
N ASN A 42 10.93 -11.91 11.87
CA ASN A 42 11.17 -11.79 10.45
C ASN A 42 9.89 -11.38 9.68
N ALA A 43 10.03 -10.33 8.87
CA ALA A 43 8.96 -9.74 8.05
C ALA A 43 7.73 -9.23 8.82
N VAL A 44 7.97 -8.73 10.01
CA VAL A 44 7.00 -7.91 10.76
C VAL A 44 7.67 -6.59 11.10
N TRP A 45 6.99 -5.48 10.82
CA TRP A 45 7.53 -4.13 10.93
C TRP A 45 6.57 -3.22 11.68
N ASP A 46 7.13 -2.31 12.47
CA ASP A 46 6.41 -1.26 13.18
C ASP A 46 6.58 0.06 12.44
N TYR A 47 5.51 0.81 12.30
CA TYR A 47 5.56 2.17 11.76
C TYR A 47 5.84 3.15 12.89
N GLY A 48 6.96 3.87 12.77
CA GLY A 48 7.34 4.92 13.71
C GLY A 48 6.50 6.19 13.53
N PRO A 49 6.83 7.27 14.28
CA PRO A 49 6.02 8.50 14.30
C PRO A 49 5.78 9.15 12.93
N LEU A 50 6.76 9.11 12.03
CA LEU A 50 6.58 9.63 10.67
C LEU A 50 5.93 8.61 9.74
N GLY A 51 6.23 7.33 9.94
CA GLY A 51 5.69 6.25 9.13
C GLY A 51 4.19 6.07 9.30
N VAL A 52 3.69 6.13 10.52
CA VAL A 52 2.24 6.00 10.79
C VAL A 52 1.45 7.15 10.13
N GLU A 53 1.99 8.37 10.17
CA GLU A 53 1.34 9.51 9.51
C GLU A 53 1.37 9.37 7.98
N LEU A 54 2.51 8.97 7.40
CA LEU A 54 2.59 8.69 5.96
C LEU A 54 1.57 7.63 5.54
N LYS A 55 1.54 6.48 6.23
CA LYS A 55 0.62 5.38 5.90
C LYS A 55 -0.84 5.78 6.09
N ASN A 56 -1.18 6.52 7.14
CA ASN A 56 -2.53 7.06 7.33
C ASN A 56 -2.92 8.07 6.26
N ASN A 57 -1.97 8.89 5.78
CA ASN A 57 -2.20 9.83 4.70
C ASN A 57 -2.46 9.08 3.37
N VAL A 58 -1.68 8.02 3.07
CA VAL A 58 -1.90 7.17 1.89
C VAL A 58 -3.29 6.53 1.94
N LYS A 59 -3.68 5.96 3.09
CA LYS A 59 -5.02 5.37 3.28
C LYS A 59 -6.13 6.41 3.11
N ARG A 60 -5.96 7.62 3.63
CA ARG A 60 -6.93 8.73 3.47
C ARG A 60 -7.05 9.17 2.01
N ALA A 61 -5.93 9.31 1.31
CA ALA A 61 -5.90 9.66 -0.10
C ALA A 61 -6.62 8.61 -0.96
N TRP A 62 -6.37 7.32 -0.69
CA TRP A 62 -7.05 6.22 -1.36
C TRP A 62 -8.56 6.20 -1.04
N TRP A 63 -8.93 6.34 0.24
CA TRP A 63 -10.32 6.36 0.68
C TRP A 63 -11.10 7.51 0.08
N ARG A 64 -10.47 8.68 -0.02
CA ARG A 64 -11.05 9.84 -0.68
C ARG A 64 -11.38 9.52 -2.14
N ALA A 65 -10.39 9.06 -2.92
CA ALA A 65 -10.56 8.76 -4.33
C ALA A 65 -11.58 7.62 -4.59
N MET A 66 -11.63 6.60 -3.69
CA MET A 66 -12.50 5.44 -3.87
C MET A 66 -13.90 5.63 -3.32
N VAL A 67 -14.06 6.34 -2.21
CA VAL A 67 -15.34 6.40 -1.48
C VAL A 67 -15.90 7.81 -1.43
N GLN A 68 -15.08 8.79 -1.02
CA GLN A 68 -15.59 10.13 -0.73
C GLN A 68 -15.95 10.90 -2.00
N ASP A 69 -15.13 10.81 -3.03
CA ASP A 69 -15.31 11.55 -4.29
C ASP A 69 -16.23 10.81 -5.29
N ARG A 70 -16.82 9.67 -4.87
CA ARG A 70 -17.71 8.84 -5.68
C ARG A 70 -19.06 8.61 -5.03
N ASN A 71 -20.08 8.48 -5.89
CA ASN A 71 -21.45 8.21 -5.44
C ASN A 71 -21.82 6.71 -5.53
N ASP A 72 -21.02 5.91 -6.17
CA ASP A 72 -21.27 4.50 -6.48
C ASP A 72 -20.47 3.53 -5.61
N ILE A 73 -19.61 4.00 -4.72
CA ILE A 73 -18.82 3.17 -3.80
C ILE A 73 -19.16 3.52 -2.35
N VAL A 74 -19.24 2.50 -1.51
CA VAL A 74 -19.45 2.64 -0.05
C VAL A 74 -18.38 1.90 0.71
N GLY A 75 -18.16 2.30 1.96
CA GLY A 75 -17.18 1.66 2.83
C GLY A 75 -17.74 0.49 3.63
N LEU A 76 -16.86 -0.44 3.96
CA LEU A 76 -17.08 -1.55 4.88
C LEU A 76 -15.85 -1.75 5.77
N ASP A 77 -16.04 -2.13 7.00
CA ASP A 77 -14.99 -2.65 7.89
C ASP A 77 -15.43 -4.00 8.46
N ALA A 78 -15.06 -5.08 7.78
CA ALA A 78 -15.40 -6.45 8.19
C ALA A 78 -14.41 -6.97 9.23
N GLY A 79 -14.86 -7.88 10.10
CA GLY A 79 -14.03 -8.53 11.10
C GLY A 79 -12.83 -9.27 10.51
N ILE A 80 -11.71 -9.28 11.23
CA ILE A 80 -10.54 -10.10 10.86
C ILE A 80 -10.86 -11.59 11.03
N LEU A 81 -11.47 -11.95 12.15
CA LEU A 81 -11.94 -13.30 12.44
C LEU A 81 -13.32 -13.48 11.80
N MET A 82 -13.40 -14.42 10.89
CA MET A 82 -14.62 -14.75 10.16
C MET A 82 -14.94 -16.23 10.37
N HIS A 83 -16.18 -16.63 10.12
CA HIS A 83 -16.57 -18.03 10.21
C HIS A 83 -15.64 -18.90 9.32
N PRO A 84 -15.08 -20.03 9.81
CA PRO A 84 -14.14 -20.85 9.04
C PRO A 84 -14.65 -21.27 7.66
N GLN A 85 -15.98 -21.47 7.54
CA GLN A 85 -16.62 -21.83 6.28
C GLN A 85 -16.38 -20.80 5.16
N VAL A 86 -16.16 -19.52 5.47
CA VAL A 86 -15.82 -18.48 4.49
C VAL A 86 -14.55 -18.88 3.72
N TRP A 87 -13.54 -19.34 4.45
CA TRP A 87 -12.24 -19.71 3.89
C TRP A 87 -12.23 -21.06 3.18
N VAL A 88 -13.08 -21.98 3.63
CA VAL A 88 -13.31 -23.24 2.92
C VAL A 88 -14.03 -22.96 1.59
N THR A 89 -15.09 -22.15 1.62
CA THR A 89 -15.93 -21.82 0.46
C THR A 89 -15.17 -21.02 -0.59
N SER A 90 -14.33 -20.07 -0.19
CA SER A 90 -13.48 -19.28 -1.09
C SER A 90 -12.28 -20.06 -1.64
N GLY A 91 -12.03 -21.29 -1.14
CA GLY A 91 -10.91 -22.13 -1.57
C GLY A 91 -9.58 -21.87 -0.87
N HIS A 92 -9.48 -20.88 0.03
CA HIS A 92 -8.21 -20.53 0.70
C HIS A 92 -7.66 -21.69 1.54
N VAL A 93 -8.49 -22.42 2.26
CA VAL A 93 -8.05 -23.57 3.05
C VAL A 93 -7.45 -24.66 2.16
N GLY A 94 -8.02 -24.88 0.99
CA GLY A 94 -7.62 -25.97 0.08
C GLY A 94 -6.51 -25.60 -0.91
N SER A 95 -6.43 -24.34 -1.37
CA SER A 95 -5.59 -23.96 -2.51
C SER A 95 -4.64 -22.78 -2.27
N PHE A 96 -4.80 -22.01 -1.21
CA PHE A 96 -3.91 -20.89 -0.91
C PHE A 96 -2.56 -21.37 -0.33
N SER A 97 -1.71 -21.87 -1.21
CA SER A 97 -0.44 -22.50 -0.83
C SER A 97 0.65 -22.23 -1.84
N ASP A 98 1.86 -22.01 -1.33
CA ASP A 98 3.09 -21.89 -2.12
C ASP A 98 3.86 -23.21 -2.20
N PRO A 99 4.63 -23.43 -3.28
CA PRO A 99 5.51 -24.59 -3.39
C PRO A 99 6.76 -24.37 -2.54
N LEU A 100 6.83 -25.07 -1.40
CA LEU A 100 7.93 -25.01 -0.44
C LEU A 100 8.98 -26.07 -0.72
N VAL A 101 10.25 -25.68 -0.81
CA VAL A 101 11.42 -26.56 -0.79
C VAL A 101 12.33 -26.23 0.39
N GLU A 102 13.03 -27.21 0.93
CA GLU A 102 13.92 -27.08 2.09
C GLU A 102 15.30 -27.62 1.76
N CYS A 103 16.36 -26.93 2.17
CA CYS A 103 17.72 -27.42 2.03
C CYS A 103 17.96 -28.59 2.98
N SER A 104 18.61 -29.68 2.48
CA SER A 104 18.92 -30.87 3.26
C SER A 104 19.93 -30.64 4.40
N GLU A 105 20.77 -29.60 4.31
CA GLU A 105 21.85 -29.31 5.24
C GLU A 105 21.58 -28.09 6.14
N CYS A 106 21.32 -26.91 5.53
CA CYS A 106 21.14 -25.69 6.33
C CYS A 106 19.68 -25.44 6.76
N HIS A 107 18.74 -26.31 6.36
CA HIS A 107 17.31 -26.26 6.68
C HIS A 107 16.61 -24.94 6.30
N ARG A 108 17.25 -24.12 5.44
CA ARG A 108 16.60 -22.94 4.89
C ARG A 108 15.50 -23.34 3.92
N ARG A 109 14.42 -22.59 3.95
CA ARG A 109 13.22 -22.80 3.17
C ARG A 109 13.09 -21.73 2.11
N TYR A 110 12.64 -22.15 0.93
CA TYR A 110 12.50 -21.28 -0.23
C TYR A 110 11.18 -21.59 -0.94
N ARG A 111 10.65 -20.60 -1.61
CA ARG A 111 9.63 -20.83 -2.63
C ARG A 111 10.31 -21.36 -3.88
N LEU A 112 9.79 -22.46 -4.40
CA LEU A 112 10.36 -23.06 -5.61
C LEU A 112 10.28 -22.13 -6.82
N ASP A 113 9.15 -21.44 -6.99
CA ASP A 113 8.89 -20.52 -8.09
C ASP A 113 9.69 -19.19 -8.03
N GLU A 114 10.47 -18.98 -6.97
CA GLU A 114 11.35 -17.81 -6.81
C GLU A 114 12.84 -18.15 -6.86
N LEU A 115 13.18 -19.42 -7.05
CA LEU A 115 14.57 -19.82 -7.18
C LEU A 115 15.14 -19.43 -8.55
N PRO A 116 16.43 -19.07 -8.64
CA PRO A 116 17.07 -18.82 -9.94
C PRO A 116 16.93 -20.02 -10.88
N GLY A 117 16.49 -19.77 -12.12
CA GLY A 117 16.31 -20.79 -13.14
C GLY A 117 14.96 -21.51 -13.10
N THR A 118 14.01 -21.05 -12.30
CA THR A 118 12.65 -21.59 -12.22
C THR A 118 11.58 -20.71 -12.86
N GLU A 119 11.96 -19.60 -13.47
CA GLU A 119 11.07 -18.59 -14.04
C GLU A 119 10.17 -19.13 -15.16
N HIS A 120 10.54 -20.25 -15.75
CA HIS A 120 9.83 -20.93 -16.84
C HIS A 120 8.90 -22.07 -16.38
N LEU A 121 8.86 -22.36 -15.07
CA LEU A 121 8.11 -23.49 -14.55
C LEU A 121 6.60 -23.17 -14.54
N THR A 122 5.83 -24.13 -15.07
CA THR A 122 4.38 -24.08 -15.02
C THR A 122 3.85 -24.50 -13.64
N GLN A 123 2.57 -24.24 -13.37
CA GLN A 123 1.91 -24.70 -12.14
C GLN A 123 1.95 -26.25 -12.00
N THR A 124 2.02 -26.98 -13.10
CA THR A 124 2.17 -28.44 -13.11
C THR A 124 3.58 -28.84 -12.67
N ASP A 125 4.61 -28.16 -13.18
CA ASP A 125 5.99 -28.40 -12.78
C ASP A 125 6.21 -28.11 -11.29
N LEU A 126 5.63 -27.03 -10.78
CA LEU A 126 5.72 -26.64 -9.36
C LEU A 126 5.08 -27.65 -8.40
N ARG A 127 4.25 -28.57 -8.91
CA ARG A 127 3.63 -29.68 -8.16
C ARG A 127 4.33 -31.04 -8.37
N ASP A 128 5.28 -31.10 -9.31
CA ASP A 128 6.03 -32.31 -9.60
C ASP A 128 7.09 -32.55 -8.51
N GLU A 129 6.93 -33.59 -7.70
CA GLU A 129 7.85 -33.94 -6.63
C GLU A 129 9.29 -34.22 -7.12
N THR A 130 9.49 -34.48 -8.40
CA THR A 130 10.80 -34.77 -9.01
C THR A 130 11.50 -33.53 -9.54
N VAL A 131 10.82 -32.37 -9.63
CA VAL A 131 11.30 -31.17 -10.33
C VAL A 131 12.63 -30.64 -9.81
N THR A 132 12.84 -30.64 -8.48
CA THR A 132 14.10 -30.19 -7.87
C THR A 132 15.29 -31.06 -8.28
N ALA A 133 15.10 -32.37 -8.28
CA ALA A 133 16.13 -33.32 -8.71
C ALA A 133 16.33 -33.31 -10.23
N ARG A 134 15.24 -33.27 -11.02
CA ARG A 134 15.24 -33.22 -12.49
C ARG A 134 16.00 -32.01 -13.03
N LEU A 135 15.83 -30.85 -12.39
CA LEU A 135 16.49 -29.59 -12.78
C LEU A 135 17.84 -29.37 -12.06
N GLY A 136 18.23 -30.23 -11.15
CA GLY A 136 19.47 -30.10 -10.38
C GLY A 136 19.47 -28.83 -9.51
N LEU A 137 18.31 -28.41 -8.98
CA LEU A 137 18.20 -27.21 -8.17
C LEU A 137 18.91 -27.40 -6.83
N VAL A 138 19.70 -26.40 -6.47
CA VAL A 138 20.50 -26.39 -5.25
C VAL A 138 20.16 -25.18 -4.37
N CYS A 139 20.45 -25.32 -3.10
CA CYS A 139 20.27 -24.26 -2.12
C CYS A 139 21.13 -23.03 -2.46
N PRO A 140 20.55 -21.83 -2.59
CA PRO A 140 21.30 -20.60 -2.86
C PRO A 140 22.33 -20.24 -1.78
N ASN A 141 22.16 -20.78 -0.55
CA ASN A 141 23.03 -20.47 0.59
C ASN A 141 24.30 -21.31 0.65
N ASP A 142 24.21 -22.62 0.35
CA ASP A 142 25.32 -23.58 0.56
C ASP A 142 25.53 -24.55 -0.60
N GLY A 143 24.73 -24.46 -1.68
CA GLY A 143 24.85 -25.31 -2.87
C GLY A 143 24.40 -26.75 -2.66
N LYS A 144 23.74 -27.09 -1.55
CA LYS A 144 23.30 -28.45 -1.25
C LYS A 144 21.95 -28.78 -1.89
N PRO A 145 21.58 -30.06 -2.05
CA PRO A 145 20.32 -30.46 -2.63
C PRO A 145 19.11 -29.90 -1.88
N LEU A 146 18.06 -29.57 -2.65
CA LEU A 146 16.75 -29.16 -2.12
C LEU A 146 15.80 -30.38 -2.05
N SER A 147 14.89 -30.35 -1.07
CA SER A 147 13.85 -31.37 -0.94
C SER A 147 12.88 -31.33 -2.13
N PRO A 148 12.12 -32.40 -2.38
CA PRO A 148 10.93 -32.33 -3.20
C PRO A 148 10.02 -31.16 -2.77
N PRO A 149 9.30 -30.51 -3.69
CA PRO A 149 8.34 -29.46 -3.36
C PRO A 149 7.17 -30.04 -2.55
N ARG A 150 6.73 -29.28 -1.57
CA ARG A 150 5.52 -29.56 -0.81
C ARG A 150 4.63 -28.32 -0.74
N ARG A 151 3.32 -28.52 -0.70
CA ARG A 151 2.39 -27.41 -0.56
C ARG A 151 2.44 -26.87 0.88
N PHE A 152 2.65 -25.57 1.01
CA PHE A 152 2.61 -24.87 2.28
C PHE A 152 1.47 -23.87 2.27
N ASN A 153 0.43 -24.10 3.09
CA ASN A 153 -0.69 -23.19 3.21
C ASN A 153 -0.27 -21.90 3.93
N LEU A 154 -0.60 -20.75 3.35
CA LEU A 154 -0.19 -19.44 3.85
C LEU A 154 -1.12 -18.87 4.92
N MET A 155 -2.20 -19.55 5.32
CA MET A 155 -3.10 -19.06 6.35
C MET A 155 -2.52 -19.22 7.75
N PHE A 156 -2.56 -18.15 8.53
CA PHE A 156 -2.38 -18.24 9.98
C PHE A 156 -3.65 -18.79 10.63
N THR A 157 -3.48 -19.65 11.62
CA THR A 157 -4.55 -20.25 12.39
C THR A 157 -4.43 -19.97 13.88
N SER A 158 -5.56 -20.02 14.59
CA SER A 158 -5.64 -19.99 16.04
C SER A 158 -6.87 -20.76 16.50
N HIS A 159 -7.08 -20.85 17.80
CA HIS A 159 -8.30 -21.45 18.36
C HIS A 159 -9.08 -20.40 19.15
N MET A 160 -10.41 -20.44 19.04
CA MET A 160 -11.30 -19.54 19.75
C MET A 160 -11.92 -20.29 20.95
N GLY A 161 -11.73 -19.76 22.14
CA GLY A 161 -12.20 -20.40 23.37
C GLY A 161 -11.12 -21.19 24.13
N PRO A 162 -11.48 -21.91 25.19
CA PRO A 162 -10.50 -22.51 26.12
C PRO A 162 -9.93 -23.87 25.67
N VAL A 163 -10.47 -24.46 24.59
CA VAL A 163 -10.07 -25.78 24.12
C VAL A 163 -9.50 -25.68 22.71
N GLU A 164 -8.35 -26.27 22.51
CA GLU A 164 -7.67 -26.35 21.20
C GLU A 164 -8.13 -27.65 20.51
N ASP A 165 -9.24 -27.57 19.80
CA ASP A 165 -9.76 -28.65 18.94
C ASP A 165 -10.17 -28.11 17.57
N ASP A 166 -10.41 -29.02 16.62
CA ASP A 166 -10.78 -28.65 15.25
C ASP A 166 -12.10 -27.85 15.16
N GLY A 167 -12.99 -28.03 16.13
CA GLY A 167 -14.27 -27.31 16.19
C GLY A 167 -14.12 -25.83 16.57
N ASN A 168 -13.00 -25.47 17.18
CA ASN A 168 -12.68 -24.11 17.61
C ASN A 168 -11.63 -23.43 16.72
N LEU A 169 -11.20 -24.07 15.62
CA LEU A 169 -10.21 -23.54 14.70
C LEU A 169 -10.74 -22.28 14.01
N VAL A 170 -9.95 -21.22 14.05
CA VAL A 170 -10.19 -19.96 13.32
C VAL A 170 -8.99 -19.58 12.50
N TYR A 171 -9.24 -18.81 11.45
CA TYR A 171 -8.21 -18.31 10.53
C TYR A 171 -8.10 -16.81 10.64
N PHE A 172 -6.86 -16.29 10.57
CA PHE A 172 -6.63 -14.87 10.30
C PHE A 172 -6.82 -14.64 8.80
N ARG A 173 -7.63 -13.67 8.43
CA ARG A 173 -7.94 -13.41 7.01
C ARG A 173 -6.68 -13.12 6.19
N PRO A 174 -6.45 -13.79 5.05
CA PRO A 174 -5.33 -13.54 4.15
C PRO A 174 -5.61 -12.39 3.17
N GLU A 175 -6.89 -11.95 3.09
CA GLU A 175 -7.38 -10.84 2.26
C GLU A 175 -8.61 -10.20 2.88
N THR A 176 -8.92 -8.96 2.49
CA THR A 176 -10.12 -8.26 2.96
C THR A 176 -11.35 -8.54 2.09
N ALA A 177 -11.17 -9.04 0.87
CA ALA A 177 -12.20 -9.21 -0.16
C ALA A 177 -13.41 -10.02 0.32
N GLN A 178 -13.19 -11.16 1.00
CA GLN A 178 -14.26 -12.06 1.42
C GLN A 178 -15.27 -11.39 2.35
N GLY A 179 -14.82 -10.41 3.15
CA GLY A 179 -15.70 -9.60 3.98
C GLY A 179 -16.74 -8.83 3.18
N SER A 180 -16.39 -8.35 2.00
CA SER A 180 -17.31 -7.66 1.10
C SER A 180 -18.32 -8.61 0.47
N TYR A 181 -17.92 -9.84 0.16
CA TYR A 181 -18.80 -10.82 -0.49
C TYR A 181 -19.87 -11.37 0.44
N VAL A 182 -19.48 -11.77 1.65
CA VAL A 182 -20.45 -12.28 2.65
C VAL A 182 -21.40 -11.17 3.16
N ASN A 183 -21.01 -9.90 3.02
CA ASN A 183 -21.84 -8.75 3.37
C ASN A 183 -22.52 -8.08 2.15
N PHE A 184 -22.41 -8.65 0.96
CA PHE A 184 -22.96 -8.05 -0.26
C PHE A 184 -24.40 -7.59 -0.11
N LYS A 185 -25.31 -8.50 0.32
CA LYS A 185 -26.73 -8.19 0.53
C LYS A 185 -26.97 -7.15 1.61
N ASN A 186 -26.28 -7.28 2.74
CA ASN A 186 -26.40 -6.35 3.86
C ASN A 186 -26.05 -4.91 3.41
N VAL A 187 -24.94 -4.77 2.70
CA VAL A 187 -24.46 -3.47 2.22
C VAL A 187 -25.37 -2.93 1.12
N GLN A 188 -25.71 -3.76 0.13
CA GLN A 188 -26.59 -3.37 -0.99
C GLN A 188 -27.95 -2.86 -0.51
N GLN A 189 -28.57 -3.57 0.42
CA GLN A 189 -29.89 -3.21 0.96
C GLN A 189 -29.84 -1.98 1.87
N SER A 190 -28.90 -1.94 2.82
CA SER A 190 -28.77 -0.84 3.77
C SER A 190 -28.38 0.48 3.11
N SER A 191 -27.52 0.43 2.10
CA SER A 191 -27.07 1.61 1.34
C SER A 191 -27.97 1.92 0.13
N ARG A 192 -28.93 1.05 -0.21
CA ARG A 192 -29.85 1.17 -1.35
C ARG A 192 -29.11 1.34 -2.69
N LYS A 193 -27.94 0.72 -2.82
CA LYS A 193 -27.15 0.81 -4.05
C LYS A 193 -27.74 -0.06 -5.14
N LYS A 194 -27.60 0.45 -6.37
CA LYS A 194 -27.90 -0.27 -7.60
C LYS A 194 -26.60 -0.66 -8.29
N ILE A 195 -26.60 -1.75 -9.03
CA ILE A 195 -25.46 -2.15 -9.87
C ILE A 195 -25.35 -1.21 -11.06
N PRO A 196 -24.15 -0.70 -11.42
CA PRO A 196 -22.86 -0.99 -10.79
C PRO A 196 -22.63 -0.24 -9.46
N PHE A 197 -22.07 -0.90 -8.45
CA PHE A 197 -21.60 -0.25 -7.24
C PHE A 197 -20.43 -1.00 -6.60
N GLY A 198 -19.62 -0.30 -5.79
CA GLY A 198 -18.47 -0.87 -5.12
C GLY A 198 -18.59 -0.90 -3.59
N ILE A 199 -17.89 -1.86 -2.99
CA ILE A 199 -17.62 -1.93 -1.56
C ILE A 199 -16.12 -1.81 -1.36
N ALA A 200 -15.68 -0.75 -0.67
CA ALA A 200 -14.28 -0.48 -0.38
C ALA A 200 -13.95 -0.79 1.08
N GLN A 201 -12.79 -1.35 1.32
CA GLN A 201 -12.32 -1.70 2.67
C GLN A 201 -10.82 -1.45 2.81
N ILE A 202 -10.42 -0.97 3.99
CA ILE A 202 -9.03 -0.93 4.43
C ILE A 202 -8.91 -1.78 5.69
N GLY A 203 -7.96 -2.72 5.70
CA GLY A 203 -7.81 -3.55 6.87
C GLY A 203 -6.59 -4.45 6.87
N LYS A 204 -6.25 -4.97 8.04
CA LYS A 204 -5.17 -5.93 8.25
C LYS A 204 -5.48 -7.26 7.57
N SER A 205 -4.44 -7.83 6.96
CA SER A 205 -4.43 -9.20 6.44
C SER A 205 -3.13 -9.90 6.83
N PHE A 206 -3.14 -11.23 6.81
CA PHE A 206 -2.08 -12.06 7.36
C PHE A 206 -1.74 -13.20 6.41
N ARG A 207 -0.45 -13.33 6.04
CA ARG A 207 0.03 -14.43 5.20
C ARG A 207 1.31 -14.98 5.79
N ASN A 208 1.34 -16.26 6.08
CA ASN A 208 2.52 -16.94 6.61
C ASN A 208 3.54 -17.18 5.49
N GLU A 209 4.12 -16.11 4.98
CA GLU A 209 5.05 -16.08 3.85
C GLU A 209 6.27 -16.96 4.12
N ILE A 210 6.65 -17.78 3.12
CA ILE A 210 7.85 -18.63 3.15
C ILE A 210 9.11 -17.79 2.98
N SER A 211 9.12 -16.94 1.94
CA SER A 211 10.24 -16.06 1.55
C SER A 211 9.85 -14.60 1.69
N PRO A 212 9.60 -14.11 2.91
CA PRO A 212 9.31 -12.70 3.12
C PRO A 212 10.58 -11.89 2.86
N GLY A 213 10.44 -10.63 2.47
CA GLY A 213 11.63 -9.82 2.24
C GLY A 213 11.39 -8.50 1.53
N ASN A 214 12.51 -7.89 1.13
CA ASN A 214 12.54 -6.58 0.50
C ASN A 214 11.86 -5.51 1.37
N PHE A 215 12.23 -5.48 2.67
CA PHE A 215 11.70 -4.55 3.65
C PHE A 215 10.18 -4.74 3.82
N VAL A 216 9.37 -3.68 3.70
CA VAL A 216 7.89 -3.75 3.82
C VAL A 216 7.18 -4.15 2.54
N PHE A 217 7.90 -4.61 1.52
CA PHE A 217 7.30 -5.07 0.26
C PHE A 217 6.51 -6.38 0.44
N ARG A 218 7.07 -7.36 1.19
CA ARG A 218 6.41 -8.64 1.48
C ARG A 218 6.53 -8.96 2.97
N MET A 219 5.42 -8.82 3.66
CA MET A 219 5.30 -8.99 5.11
C MET A 219 4.31 -10.09 5.45
N ARG A 220 4.38 -10.59 6.70
CA ARG A 220 3.41 -11.56 7.23
C ARG A 220 2.14 -10.94 7.76
N GLU A 221 2.22 -9.70 8.23
CA GLU A 221 1.11 -8.86 8.64
C GLU A 221 1.19 -7.54 7.86
N PHE A 222 0.13 -7.19 7.14
CA PHE A 222 0.09 -6.00 6.28
C PHE A 222 -1.32 -5.42 6.22
N GLU A 223 -1.48 -4.23 5.66
CA GLU A 223 -2.79 -3.62 5.41
C GLU A 223 -3.10 -3.62 3.91
N GLN A 224 -4.31 -4.04 3.57
CA GLN A 224 -4.85 -3.94 2.22
C GLN A 224 -5.83 -2.78 2.12
N MET A 225 -5.89 -2.19 0.93
CA MET A 225 -6.87 -1.21 0.46
C MET A 225 -7.53 -1.84 -0.76
N GLU A 226 -8.69 -2.43 -0.57
CA GLU A 226 -9.39 -3.18 -1.61
C GLU A 226 -10.77 -2.60 -1.91
N MET A 227 -11.17 -2.64 -3.17
CA MET A 227 -12.50 -2.30 -3.63
C MET A 227 -13.03 -3.42 -4.51
N GLN A 228 -14.22 -3.88 -4.18
CA GLN A 228 -14.96 -4.91 -4.89
C GLN A 228 -16.13 -4.25 -5.64
N TYR A 229 -16.03 -4.15 -6.97
CA TYR A 229 -17.01 -3.48 -7.81
C TYR A 229 -17.97 -4.49 -8.43
N PHE A 230 -19.21 -4.45 -8.00
CA PHE A 230 -20.27 -5.36 -8.44
C PHE A 230 -20.95 -4.82 -9.68
N VAL A 231 -20.99 -5.63 -10.73
CA VAL A 231 -21.42 -5.25 -12.07
C VAL A 231 -22.32 -6.30 -12.71
N ARG A 232 -22.96 -5.96 -13.83
CA ARG A 232 -23.59 -6.95 -14.68
C ARG A 232 -22.55 -7.95 -15.19
N PRO A 233 -22.94 -9.24 -15.36
CA PRO A 233 -22.07 -10.26 -15.94
C PRO A 233 -21.49 -9.86 -17.30
N GLU A 234 -20.37 -10.49 -17.65
CA GLU A 234 -19.72 -10.45 -18.97
C GLU A 234 -19.36 -9.02 -19.44
N GLU A 235 -20.20 -8.39 -20.26
CA GLU A 235 -19.94 -7.08 -20.86
C GLU A 235 -19.75 -5.99 -19.78
N GLY A 236 -20.59 -5.98 -18.75
CA GLY A 236 -20.49 -5.02 -17.65
C GLY A 236 -19.17 -5.15 -16.87
N ALA A 237 -18.72 -6.40 -16.67
CA ALA A 237 -17.44 -6.65 -16.02
C ALA A 237 -16.25 -6.27 -16.91
N SER A 238 -16.32 -6.56 -18.21
CA SER A 238 -15.29 -6.17 -19.16
C SER A 238 -15.14 -4.64 -19.24
N GLN A 239 -16.26 -3.94 -19.33
CA GLN A 239 -16.28 -2.47 -19.37
C GLN A 239 -15.71 -1.87 -18.08
N ALA A 240 -16.14 -2.34 -16.92
CA ALA A 240 -15.64 -1.86 -15.62
C ALA A 240 -14.13 -2.15 -15.46
N PHE A 241 -13.68 -3.33 -15.90
CA PHE A 241 -12.26 -3.69 -15.84
C PHE A 241 -11.38 -2.71 -16.63
N GLU A 242 -11.74 -2.45 -17.89
CA GLU A 242 -11.01 -1.50 -18.75
C GLU A 242 -11.10 -0.05 -18.23
N GLU A 243 -12.17 0.31 -17.52
CA GLU A 243 -12.31 1.63 -16.89
C GLU A 243 -11.44 1.81 -15.64
N TRP A 244 -11.31 0.75 -14.81
CA TRP A 244 -10.54 0.83 -13.58
C TRP A 244 -9.02 0.86 -13.80
N LEU A 245 -8.50 0.19 -14.82
CA LEU A 245 -7.07 0.13 -15.12
C LEU A 245 -6.39 1.51 -15.17
N PRO A 246 -6.81 2.43 -16.06
CA PRO A 246 -6.16 3.74 -16.15
C PRO A 246 -6.39 4.59 -14.89
N LYS A 247 -7.54 4.46 -14.22
CA LYS A 247 -7.83 5.21 -12.99
C LYS A 247 -6.87 4.84 -11.85
N ARG A 248 -6.53 3.55 -11.72
CA ARG A 248 -5.63 3.13 -10.66
C ARG A 248 -4.19 3.58 -10.91
N LYS A 249 -3.69 3.45 -12.12
CA LYS A 249 -2.36 3.97 -12.50
C LYS A 249 -2.29 5.49 -12.31
N ALA A 250 -3.29 6.23 -12.80
CA ALA A 250 -3.37 7.68 -12.70
C ALA A 250 -3.39 8.18 -11.24
N TRP A 251 -3.95 7.40 -10.30
CA TRP A 251 -3.94 7.76 -8.88
C TRP A 251 -2.51 7.84 -8.32
N TYR A 252 -1.63 6.90 -8.65
CA TYR A 252 -0.22 6.95 -8.24
C TYR A 252 0.52 8.13 -8.87
N GLU A 253 0.29 8.38 -10.15
CA GLU A 253 0.88 9.51 -10.90
C GLU A 253 0.46 10.85 -10.29
N ALA A 254 -0.81 11.00 -9.97
CA ALA A 254 -1.35 12.21 -9.35
C ALA A 254 -0.75 12.51 -7.96
N TYR A 255 -0.32 11.48 -7.24
CA TYR A 255 0.40 11.64 -5.97
C TYR A 255 1.92 11.63 -6.12
N GLY A 256 2.44 11.77 -7.35
CA GLY A 256 3.83 12.10 -7.64
C GLY A 256 4.72 10.93 -8.02
N VAL A 257 4.16 9.72 -8.23
CA VAL A 257 4.95 8.60 -8.76
C VAL A 257 5.30 8.86 -10.23
N ASP A 258 6.57 8.72 -10.59
CA ASP A 258 7.06 8.90 -11.96
C ASP A 258 6.35 7.90 -12.91
N PRO A 259 5.62 8.36 -13.95
CA PRO A 259 4.95 7.48 -14.91
C PRO A 259 5.88 6.49 -15.60
N ALA A 260 7.15 6.83 -15.80
CA ALA A 260 8.16 5.95 -16.39
C ALA A 260 8.54 4.75 -15.50
N ARG A 261 8.12 4.78 -14.24
CA ARG A 261 8.31 3.71 -13.25
C ARG A 261 7.06 2.89 -13.01
N LEU A 262 5.98 3.13 -13.77
CA LEU A 262 4.71 2.41 -13.73
C LEU A 262 4.43 1.74 -15.07
N ARG A 263 3.98 0.49 -15.05
CA ARG A 263 3.51 -0.21 -16.24
C ARG A 263 2.37 -1.14 -15.92
N PHE A 264 1.62 -1.56 -16.94
CA PHE A 264 0.68 -2.66 -16.84
C PHE A 264 1.35 -3.99 -17.19
N ARG A 265 1.05 -5.04 -16.42
CA ARG A 265 1.41 -6.42 -16.71
C ARG A 265 0.19 -7.31 -16.69
N GLU A 266 -0.19 -7.84 -17.84
CA GLU A 266 -1.27 -8.82 -17.95
C GLU A 266 -0.76 -10.22 -17.56
N HIS A 267 -1.55 -10.94 -16.77
CA HIS A 267 -1.25 -12.31 -16.37
C HIS A 267 -1.56 -13.25 -17.53
N ALA A 268 -0.65 -14.20 -17.76
CA ALA A 268 -0.91 -15.30 -18.69
C ALA A 268 -2.01 -16.24 -18.14
N PRO A 269 -2.72 -16.98 -18.99
CA PRO A 269 -3.83 -17.85 -18.55
C PRO A 269 -3.46 -18.87 -17.47
N ASP A 270 -2.23 -19.34 -17.44
CA ASP A 270 -1.68 -20.29 -16.46
C ASP A 270 -1.20 -19.62 -15.15
N GLU A 271 -1.04 -18.30 -15.15
CA GLU A 271 -0.73 -17.49 -13.96
C GLU A 271 -1.99 -17.03 -13.21
N LEU A 272 -3.16 -17.10 -13.84
CA LEU A 272 -4.40 -16.63 -13.24
C LEU A 272 -4.72 -17.39 -11.95
N ALA A 273 -5.09 -16.65 -10.90
CA ALA A 273 -5.67 -17.23 -9.71
C ALA A 273 -6.96 -17.99 -10.06
N HIS A 274 -7.27 -19.04 -9.31
CA HIS A 274 -8.39 -19.94 -9.60
C HIS A 274 -9.77 -19.26 -9.68
N TYR A 275 -9.90 -18.06 -9.15
CA TYR A 275 -11.12 -17.24 -9.18
C TYR A 275 -11.12 -16.18 -10.30
N ALA A 276 -9.99 -15.90 -10.93
CA ALA A 276 -9.85 -14.79 -11.86
C ALA A 276 -10.10 -15.24 -13.32
N LYS A 277 -10.89 -14.46 -14.04
CA LYS A 277 -11.08 -14.59 -15.50
C LYS A 277 -10.08 -13.75 -16.30
N LYS A 278 -9.64 -12.63 -15.72
CA LYS A 278 -8.60 -11.74 -16.25
C LYS A 278 -7.94 -11.03 -15.07
N ALA A 279 -6.64 -10.84 -15.15
CA ALA A 279 -5.86 -10.11 -14.15
C ALA A 279 -4.81 -9.24 -14.85
N ILE A 280 -4.66 -8.00 -14.38
CA ILE A 280 -3.62 -7.07 -14.80
C ILE A 280 -3.08 -6.37 -13.55
N ASP A 281 -1.76 -6.37 -13.40
CA ASP A 281 -1.09 -5.62 -12.36
C ASP A 281 -0.67 -4.24 -12.86
N VAL A 282 -0.82 -3.23 -11.99
CA VAL A 282 0.01 -2.04 -12.03
C VAL A 282 1.32 -2.42 -11.36
N GLU A 283 2.39 -2.52 -12.13
CA GLU A 283 3.73 -2.76 -11.61
C GLU A 283 4.50 -1.44 -11.42
N TYR A 284 5.32 -1.39 -10.36
CA TYR A 284 6.29 -0.33 -10.13
C TYR A 284 7.71 -0.88 -10.22
N ARG A 285 8.64 -0.05 -10.72
CA ARG A 285 10.07 -0.37 -10.81
C ARG A 285 10.75 -0.14 -9.46
N PHE A 286 10.66 -1.14 -8.57
CA PHE A 286 11.38 -1.14 -7.30
C PHE A 286 12.90 -1.28 -7.49
N PRO A 287 13.73 -1.02 -6.45
CA PRO A 287 15.19 -1.25 -6.51
C PRO A 287 15.59 -2.69 -6.86
N PHE A 288 14.68 -3.65 -6.63
CA PHE A 288 14.85 -5.08 -6.90
C PHE A 288 14.07 -5.56 -8.14
N GLY A 289 13.72 -4.65 -9.04
CA GLY A 289 13.06 -4.93 -10.31
C GLY A 289 11.56 -4.56 -10.35
N TRP A 290 10.94 -4.85 -11.49
CA TRP A 290 9.51 -4.66 -11.69
C TRP A 290 8.73 -5.63 -10.81
N LYS A 291 7.81 -5.12 -10.02
CA LYS A 291 6.95 -5.91 -9.13
C LYS A 291 5.57 -5.28 -9.03
N GLU A 292 4.60 -6.10 -8.75
CA GLU A 292 3.21 -5.73 -8.50
C GLU A 292 3.11 -4.66 -7.41
N LEU A 293 2.40 -3.57 -7.72
CA LEU A 293 2.02 -2.51 -6.79
C LEU A 293 0.53 -2.61 -6.45
N GLU A 294 -0.31 -2.87 -7.44
CA GLU A 294 -1.74 -3.04 -7.30
C GLU A 294 -2.26 -4.02 -8.34
N GLY A 295 -3.11 -4.98 -7.93
CA GLY A 295 -3.78 -5.91 -8.82
C GLY A 295 -5.17 -5.43 -9.21
N ILE A 296 -5.56 -5.61 -10.47
CA ILE A 296 -6.93 -5.43 -10.96
C ILE A 296 -7.40 -6.76 -11.53
N HIS A 297 -8.51 -7.30 -11.00
CA HIS A 297 -8.97 -8.64 -11.30
C HIS A 297 -10.44 -8.66 -11.72
N ASN A 298 -10.76 -9.33 -12.82
CA ASN A 298 -12.12 -9.76 -13.10
C ASN A 298 -12.33 -11.14 -12.48
N ARG A 299 -13.04 -11.19 -11.36
CA ARG A 299 -13.29 -12.40 -10.56
C ARG A 299 -14.55 -13.16 -11.04
N GLY A 300 -15.33 -12.57 -11.96
CA GLY A 300 -16.60 -13.13 -12.38
C GLY A 300 -17.57 -13.28 -11.21
N ASP A 301 -18.33 -14.34 -11.21
CA ASP A 301 -19.31 -14.72 -10.19
C ASP A 301 -18.76 -15.75 -9.18
N PHE A 302 -17.47 -16.07 -9.25
CA PHE A 302 -16.86 -17.17 -8.49
C PHE A 302 -17.18 -17.07 -6.99
N ASP A 303 -16.88 -15.93 -6.36
CA ASP A 303 -17.04 -15.77 -4.91
C ASP A 303 -18.50 -15.77 -4.48
N LEU A 304 -19.34 -14.90 -5.07
CA LEU A 304 -20.77 -14.84 -4.72
C LEU A 304 -21.49 -16.16 -5.03
N GLY A 305 -21.18 -16.79 -6.17
CA GLY A 305 -21.74 -18.09 -6.54
C GLY A 305 -21.37 -19.21 -5.57
N ASN A 306 -20.13 -19.25 -5.12
CA ASN A 306 -19.68 -20.22 -4.13
C ASN A 306 -20.34 -19.99 -2.76
N HIS A 307 -20.38 -18.73 -2.29
CA HIS A 307 -21.03 -18.40 -1.02
C HIS A 307 -22.53 -18.67 -1.06
N ALA A 308 -23.22 -18.36 -2.16
CA ALA A 308 -24.64 -18.69 -2.32
C ALA A 308 -24.88 -20.20 -2.20
N ARG A 309 -24.10 -21.02 -2.92
CA ARG A 309 -24.23 -22.48 -2.86
C ARG A 309 -23.91 -23.07 -1.49
N ALA A 310 -22.87 -22.56 -0.83
CA ALA A 310 -22.42 -23.10 0.45
C ALA A 310 -23.32 -22.69 1.63
N SER A 311 -23.90 -21.49 1.60
CA SER A 311 -24.77 -20.97 2.66
C SER A 311 -26.25 -21.30 2.44
N GLY A 312 -26.67 -21.53 1.19
CA GLY A 312 -28.07 -21.62 0.80
C GLY A 312 -28.78 -20.26 0.69
N GLU A 313 -28.06 -19.16 0.91
CA GLU A 313 -28.60 -17.80 0.81
C GLU A 313 -28.67 -17.31 -0.63
N ASN A 314 -29.73 -16.56 -0.97
CA ASN A 314 -29.86 -15.96 -2.29
C ASN A 314 -29.01 -14.67 -2.40
N LEU A 315 -27.89 -14.73 -3.11
CA LEU A 315 -27.01 -13.60 -3.40
C LEU A 315 -27.26 -12.96 -4.77
N GLU A 316 -28.33 -13.33 -5.48
CA GLU A 316 -28.71 -12.68 -6.74
C GLU A 316 -29.13 -11.22 -6.55
N TYR A 317 -28.77 -10.39 -7.48
CA TYR A 317 -29.30 -9.03 -7.62
C TYR A 317 -30.55 -9.05 -8.50
N PHE A 318 -31.59 -8.35 -8.07
CA PHE A 318 -32.79 -8.09 -8.86
C PHE A 318 -32.68 -6.71 -9.51
N ASP A 319 -32.62 -6.66 -10.81
CA ASP A 319 -32.64 -5.41 -11.56
C ASP A 319 -34.10 -4.99 -11.87
N GLN A 320 -34.55 -3.98 -11.12
CA GLN A 320 -35.91 -3.47 -11.30
C GLN A 320 -36.21 -2.86 -12.67
N ALA A 321 -35.16 -2.41 -13.41
CA ALA A 321 -35.33 -1.81 -14.72
C ALA A 321 -35.58 -2.85 -15.80
N THR A 322 -34.98 -4.03 -15.71
CA THR A 322 -35.11 -5.12 -16.70
C THR A 322 -36.00 -6.27 -16.22
N GLY A 323 -36.24 -6.36 -14.91
CA GLY A 323 -36.93 -7.52 -14.30
C GLY A 323 -36.06 -8.77 -14.17
N GLU A 324 -34.75 -8.67 -14.42
CA GLU A 324 -33.82 -9.80 -14.42
C GLU A 324 -33.24 -10.08 -13.04
N HIS A 325 -32.98 -11.36 -12.78
CA HIS A 325 -32.20 -11.83 -11.65
C HIS A 325 -30.86 -12.37 -12.13
N PHE A 326 -29.76 -11.98 -11.50
CA PHE A 326 -28.43 -12.51 -11.79
C PHE A 326 -27.48 -12.41 -10.58
N ILE A 327 -26.49 -13.29 -10.50
CA ILE A 327 -25.37 -13.15 -9.59
C ILE A 327 -24.43 -12.10 -10.19
N PRO A 328 -24.15 -10.98 -9.49
CA PRO A 328 -23.21 -9.98 -9.99
C PRO A 328 -21.81 -10.54 -10.22
N TRP A 329 -21.15 -10.07 -11.26
CA TRP A 329 -19.73 -10.27 -11.41
C TRP A 329 -18.97 -9.19 -10.66
N ILE A 330 -17.71 -9.49 -10.32
CA ILE A 330 -16.89 -8.64 -9.48
C ILE A 330 -15.65 -8.22 -10.26
N VAL A 331 -15.39 -6.91 -10.27
CA VAL A 331 -14.12 -6.32 -10.66
C VAL A 331 -13.46 -5.78 -9.40
N GLU A 332 -12.31 -6.35 -9.06
CA GLU A 332 -11.53 -6.00 -7.88
C GLU A 332 -10.40 -5.05 -8.23
N THR A 333 -10.11 -4.11 -7.33
CA THR A 333 -8.82 -3.42 -7.26
C THR A 333 -8.23 -3.65 -5.88
N ALA A 334 -6.99 -4.16 -5.81
CA ALA A 334 -6.35 -4.58 -4.57
C ALA A 334 -4.94 -4.01 -4.45
N ALA A 335 -4.75 -3.06 -3.53
CA ALA A 335 -3.46 -2.45 -3.22
C ALA A 335 -3.05 -2.73 -1.77
N GLY A 336 -1.75 -2.91 -1.53
CA GLY A 336 -1.19 -2.93 -0.18
C GLY A 336 -0.91 -1.50 0.30
N ALA A 337 -1.47 -1.08 1.44
CA ALA A 337 -1.19 0.24 2.02
C ALA A 337 0.31 0.40 2.35
N ASP A 338 0.93 -0.66 2.83
CA ASP A 338 2.35 -0.72 3.15
C ASP A 338 3.21 -0.62 1.91
N ARG A 339 2.86 -1.35 0.84
CA ARG A 339 3.55 -1.33 -0.44
C ARG A 339 3.41 0.02 -1.14
N ALA A 340 2.22 0.63 -1.10
CA ALA A 340 1.98 1.98 -1.62
C ALA A 340 2.80 3.03 -0.86
N ALA A 341 2.79 3.02 0.48
CA ALA A 341 3.62 3.93 1.28
C ALA A 341 5.12 3.77 0.99
N PHE A 342 5.58 2.54 0.82
CA PHE A 342 6.96 2.23 0.44
C PHE A 342 7.30 2.77 -0.95
N THR A 343 6.40 2.64 -1.91
CA THR A 343 6.56 3.20 -3.27
C THR A 343 6.73 4.70 -3.21
N PHE A 344 5.90 5.42 -2.45
CA PHE A 344 6.04 6.88 -2.29
C PHE A 344 7.35 7.29 -1.59
N LEU A 345 7.85 6.47 -0.64
CA LEU A 345 9.17 6.71 -0.03
C LEU A 345 10.31 6.55 -1.04
N ILE A 346 10.26 5.52 -1.87
CA ILE A 346 11.29 5.26 -2.89
C ILE A 346 11.26 6.34 -3.97
N ASP A 347 10.08 6.62 -4.51
CA ASP A 347 9.92 7.52 -5.64
C ASP A 347 10.18 8.98 -5.26
N GLY A 348 9.81 9.36 -4.04
CA GLY A 348 10.05 10.70 -3.50
C GLY A 348 11.49 10.96 -3.07
N TYR A 349 12.33 9.93 -2.89
CA TYR A 349 13.73 10.11 -2.47
C TYR A 349 14.58 10.67 -3.60
N ARG A 350 15.31 11.76 -3.31
CA ARG A 350 16.30 12.30 -4.20
C ARG A 350 17.45 12.98 -3.47
N GLU A 351 18.61 13.01 -4.10
CA GLU A 351 19.79 13.75 -3.66
C GLU A 351 20.06 14.89 -4.64
N GLU A 352 20.28 16.07 -4.10
CA GLU A 352 20.54 17.29 -4.86
C GLU A 352 21.87 17.90 -4.43
N GLN A 353 22.67 18.39 -5.37
CA GLN A 353 23.86 19.17 -5.05
C GLN A 353 23.47 20.63 -4.87
N VAL A 354 23.66 21.16 -3.65
CA VAL A 354 23.39 22.55 -3.33
C VAL A 354 24.69 23.19 -2.82
N ARG A 355 25.34 24.00 -3.64
CA ARG A 355 26.70 24.49 -3.41
C ARG A 355 27.66 23.30 -3.27
N ASP A 356 28.37 23.18 -2.15
CA ASP A 356 29.35 22.11 -1.89
C ASP A 356 28.78 20.97 -1.02
N GLU A 357 27.46 20.93 -0.79
CA GLU A 357 26.81 19.95 0.08
C GLU A 357 25.74 19.13 -0.65
N THR A 358 25.67 17.83 -0.33
CA THR A 358 24.54 16.98 -0.77
C THR A 358 23.34 17.23 0.12
N ARG A 359 22.23 17.59 -0.50
CA ARG A 359 20.93 17.74 0.12
C ARG A 359 20.08 16.51 -0.17
N VAL A 360 19.65 15.82 0.88
CA VAL A 360 18.66 14.73 0.78
C VAL A 360 17.26 15.32 0.89
N VAL A 361 16.39 14.96 -0.03
CA VAL A 361 15.00 15.41 -0.07
C VAL A 361 14.08 14.22 -0.25
N LEU A 362 13.05 14.17 0.57
CA LEU A 362 11.91 13.27 0.36
C LEU A 362 10.76 14.08 -0.27
N GLY A 363 10.65 14.01 -1.59
CA GLY A 363 9.71 14.79 -2.40
C GLY A 363 8.26 14.30 -2.34
N LEU A 364 7.75 14.02 -1.15
CA LEU A 364 6.37 13.56 -0.96
C LEU A 364 5.37 14.62 -1.39
N HIS A 365 4.30 14.17 -2.04
CA HIS A 365 3.13 15.03 -2.28
C HIS A 365 2.63 15.63 -0.95
N PRO A 366 2.21 16.90 -0.89
CA PRO A 366 1.80 17.54 0.35
C PRO A 366 0.73 16.77 1.14
N ASP A 367 -0.25 16.18 0.47
CA ASP A 367 -1.27 15.35 1.13
C ASP A 367 -0.69 14.08 1.78
N LEU A 368 0.43 13.55 1.27
CA LEU A 368 1.09 12.35 1.81
C LEU A 368 2.13 12.66 2.88
N ALA A 369 2.72 13.86 2.87
CA ALA A 369 3.76 14.25 3.82
C ALA A 369 3.31 14.07 5.28
N PRO A 370 4.14 13.49 6.18
CA PRO A 370 3.80 13.32 7.60
C PRO A 370 3.46 14.62 8.29
N TYR A 371 4.33 15.62 8.16
CA TYR A 371 4.07 17.01 8.57
C TYR A 371 3.85 17.86 7.33
N LYS A 372 2.81 18.69 7.36
CA LYS A 372 2.52 19.65 6.28
C LYS A 372 3.40 20.88 6.40
N VAL A 373 3.72 21.26 7.63
CA VAL A 373 4.47 22.47 7.93
C VAL A 373 5.32 22.29 9.18
N ALA A 374 6.54 22.88 9.15
CA ALA A 374 7.40 23.00 10.31
C ALA A 374 7.49 24.48 10.73
N VAL A 375 7.36 24.77 12.02
CA VAL A 375 7.55 26.11 12.60
C VAL A 375 8.89 26.16 13.33
N LEU A 376 9.77 27.03 12.86
CA LEU A 376 11.18 27.06 13.25
C LEU A 376 11.56 28.46 13.78
N PRO A 377 12.10 28.58 15.00
CA PRO A 377 12.62 29.85 15.49
C PRO A 377 14.02 30.13 14.92
N LEU A 378 14.25 31.32 14.38
CA LEU A 378 15.60 31.73 13.97
C LEU A 378 16.52 31.85 15.19
N LEU A 379 15.99 32.39 16.32
CA LEU A 379 16.69 32.60 17.58
C LEU A 379 15.96 31.91 18.75
N LYS A 380 16.31 30.65 19.01
CA LYS A 380 15.69 29.82 20.06
C LYS A 380 15.84 30.33 21.50
N LYS A 381 16.77 31.26 21.73
CA LYS A 381 16.98 31.86 23.08
C LYS A 381 16.17 33.14 23.28
N ARG A 382 15.39 33.58 22.29
CA ARG A 382 14.56 34.78 22.42
C ARG A 382 13.11 34.39 22.69
N PRO A 383 12.63 34.63 23.96
CA PRO A 383 11.31 34.11 24.39
C PRO A 383 10.15 34.55 23.48
N GLU A 384 10.16 35.79 23.01
CA GLU A 384 9.10 36.38 22.20
C GLU A 384 8.96 35.66 20.84
N ILE A 385 10.09 35.26 20.22
CA ILE A 385 10.11 34.47 18.98
C ILE A 385 9.53 33.08 19.25
N VAL A 386 9.97 32.42 20.32
CA VAL A 386 9.49 31.08 20.70
C VAL A 386 8.01 31.09 21.01
N GLU A 387 7.51 32.10 21.71
CA GLU A 387 6.08 32.25 22.02
C GLU A 387 5.25 32.43 20.73
N LEU A 388 5.73 33.25 19.79
CA LEU A 388 5.06 33.41 18.48
C LEU A 388 5.05 32.08 17.70
N CYS A 389 6.16 31.32 17.69
CA CYS A 389 6.19 29.99 17.10
C CYS A 389 5.13 29.07 17.70
N HIS A 390 5.00 29.03 19.02
CA HIS A 390 4.02 28.17 19.68
C HIS A 390 2.57 28.58 19.43
N ARG A 391 2.28 29.86 19.35
CA ARG A 391 0.95 30.37 18.96
C ARG A 391 0.60 29.92 17.54
N LEU A 392 1.52 30.14 16.61
CA LEU A 392 1.33 29.75 15.21
C LEU A 392 1.18 28.23 15.06
N LEU A 393 2.03 27.45 15.74
CA LEU A 393 1.93 25.99 15.78
C LEU A 393 0.57 25.52 16.31
N GLY A 394 0.08 26.14 17.38
CA GLY A 394 -1.22 25.83 17.96
C GLY A 394 -2.37 26.09 17.01
N ASP A 395 -2.28 27.15 16.20
CA ASP A 395 -3.29 27.45 15.17
C ASP A 395 -3.24 26.45 14.00
N LEU A 396 -2.04 26.12 13.50
CA LEU A 396 -1.85 25.16 12.41
C LEU A 396 -2.30 23.75 12.77
N LYS A 397 -2.03 23.30 14.00
CA LYS A 397 -2.41 21.97 14.48
C LYS A 397 -3.92 21.70 14.57
N ARG A 398 -4.75 22.72 14.44
CA ARG A 398 -6.21 22.53 14.40
C ARG A 398 -6.68 21.87 13.11
N ASP A 399 -5.92 22.04 12.01
CA ASP A 399 -6.34 21.61 10.69
C ASP A 399 -5.34 20.65 10.01
N MET A 400 -4.07 20.61 10.49
CA MET A 400 -3.03 19.80 9.86
C MET A 400 -1.95 19.35 10.85
N MET A 401 -1.22 18.29 10.48
CA MET A 401 -0.02 17.89 11.22
C MET A 401 1.10 18.91 11.00
N ALA A 402 1.51 19.55 12.08
CA ALA A 402 2.57 20.54 12.11
C ALA A 402 3.58 20.22 13.23
N VAL A 403 4.84 20.58 13.04
CA VAL A 403 5.93 20.33 13.97
C VAL A 403 6.68 21.61 14.35
N TYR A 404 7.19 21.66 15.57
CA TYR A 404 8.14 22.66 16.02
C TYR A 404 9.50 22.01 16.23
N ASP A 405 10.57 22.63 15.75
CA ASP A 405 11.95 22.18 16.01
C ASP A 405 12.87 23.40 16.24
N ASP A 406 13.60 23.38 17.37
CA ASP A 406 14.60 24.41 17.74
C ASP A 406 15.96 23.80 18.11
N THR A 407 16.16 22.51 17.83
CA THR A 407 17.29 21.72 18.34
C THR A 407 18.59 21.97 17.61
N ALA A 408 18.58 22.77 16.51
CA ALA A 408 19.77 23.10 15.72
C ALA A 408 19.72 24.53 15.16
N ALA A 409 20.75 24.94 14.40
CA ALA A 409 20.70 26.15 13.60
C ALA A 409 19.75 25.99 12.41
N ILE A 410 19.14 27.11 11.96
CA ILE A 410 18.06 27.12 10.95
C ILE A 410 18.38 26.32 9.68
N GLY A 411 19.60 26.41 9.15
CA GLY A 411 20.00 25.64 7.96
C GLY A 411 19.93 24.13 8.18
N LYS A 412 20.32 23.62 9.37
CA LYS A 412 20.20 22.21 9.72
C LYS A 412 18.75 21.81 9.96
N LEU A 413 17.91 22.71 10.50
CA LEU A 413 16.48 22.47 10.67
C LEU A 413 15.80 22.31 9.31
N TYR A 414 16.08 23.16 8.33
CA TYR A 414 15.58 23.01 6.97
C TYR A 414 15.98 21.67 6.35
N ARG A 415 17.26 21.26 6.48
CA ARG A 415 17.72 19.97 5.94
C ARG A 415 17.01 18.79 6.55
N ARG A 416 16.71 18.82 7.84
CA ARG A 416 15.90 17.77 8.51
C ARG A 416 14.49 17.70 7.96
N GLN A 417 13.85 18.84 7.72
CA GLN A 417 12.50 18.90 7.17
C GLN A 417 12.47 18.46 5.71
N ASP A 418 13.47 18.83 4.92
CA ASP A 418 13.65 18.35 3.55
C ASP A 418 13.74 16.80 3.52
N GLU A 419 14.55 16.21 4.42
CA GLU A 419 14.80 14.76 4.50
C GLU A 419 13.60 13.93 4.97
N ILE A 420 12.65 14.52 5.72
CA ILE A 420 11.41 13.86 6.14
C ILE A 420 10.20 14.21 5.29
N GLY A 421 10.39 15.05 4.26
CA GLY A 421 9.37 15.35 3.28
C GLY A 421 8.39 16.46 3.65
N THR A 422 8.70 17.31 4.65
CA THR A 422 7.83 18.44 5.02
C THR A 422 7.82 19.49 3.91
N PRO A 423 6.66 19.81 3.28
CA PRO A 423 6.62 20.70 2.12
C PRO A 423 6.99 22.14 2.44
N TRP A 424 6.60 22.65 3.61
CA TRP A 424 6.80 24.05 3.97
C TRP A 424 7.42 24.22 5.34
N CYS A 425 8.37 25.16 5.44
CA CYS A 425 8.93 25.59 6.72
C CYS A 425 8.62 27.05 6.97
N VAL A 426 8.04 27.36 8.11
CA VAL A 426 7.76 28.71 8.58
C VAL A 426 8.84 29.12 9.57
N THR A 427 9.60 30.16 9.25
CA THR A 427 10.64 30.70 10.13
C THR A 427 10.17 31.99 10.78
N VAL A 428 10.23 32.04 12.11
CA VAL A 428 9.98 33.23 12.90
C VAL A 428 11.34 33.84 13.26
N ASP A 429 11.55 35.09 12.88
CA ASP A 429 12.76 35.86 13.05
C ASP A 429 12.55 37.12 13.93
N VAL A 430 13.56 37.99 14.00
CA VAL A 430 13.46 39.24 14.79
C VAL A 430 12.48 40.22 14.15
N ASP A 431 12.53 40.29 12.82
CA ASP A 431 11.66 41.21 12.07
C ASP A 431 10.17 40.83 12.21
N SER A 432 9.91 39.53 12.46
CA SER A 432 8.56 39.01 12.71
C SER A 432 7.85 39.66 13.92
N LEU A 433 8.65 40.13 14.89
CA LEU A 433 8.11 40.83 16.07
C LEU A 433 7.73 42.28 15.78
N GLU A 434 8.30 42.88 14.70
CA GLU A 434 8.10 44.25 14.32
C GLU A 434 7.04 44.42 13.23
N ASP A 435 7.13 43.53 12.17
CA ASP A 435 6.27 43.62 10.98
C ASP A 435 5.07 42.67 11.01
N GLY A 436 4.98 41.78 12.02
CA GLY A 436 3.92 40.78 12.13
C GLY A 436 3.90 39.74 11.01
N ALA A 437 5.04 39.53 10.30
CA ALA A 437 5.15 38.60 9.21
C ALA A 437 6.23 37.52 9.49
N VAL A 438 6.14 36.40 8.83
CA VAL A 438 7.08 35.26 8.94
C VAL A 438 7.58 34.84 7.57
N THR A 439 8.70 34.15 7.51
CA THR A 439 9.23 33.64 6.26
C THR A 439 8.77 32.22 6.02
N ILE A 440 8.10 31.95 4.91
CA ILE A 440 7.75 30.58 4.46
C ILE A 440 8.76 30.15 3.40
N ARG A 441 9.38 28.97 3.63
CA ARG A 441 10.29 28.32 2.67
C ARG A 441 9.60 27.10 2.07
N ASP A 442 9.62 27.03 0.75
CA ASP A 442 9.19 25.85 0.00
C ASP A 442 10.33 24.82 -0.06
N ARG A 443 9.99 23.54 0.16
CA ARG A 443 10.95 22.42 0.16
C ARG A 443 11.58 22.21 -1.22
N ASP A 444 10.77 22.20 -2.27
CA ASP A 444 11.23 21.74 -3.59
C ASP A 444 12.02 22.83 -4.32
N THR A 445 11.54 24.05 -4.29
CA THR A 445 12.19 25.20 -4.95
C THR A 445 13.22 25.91 -4.08
N MET A 446 13.18 25.72 -2.76
CA MET A 446 13.92 26.46 -1.73
C MET A 446 13.63 27.98 -1.74
N THR A 447 12.62 28.43 -2.49
CA THR A 447 12.19 29.83 -2.47
C THR A 447 11.61 30.21 -1.12
N GLN A 448 11.77 31.47 -0.79
CA GLN A 448 11.27 32.05 0.47
C GLN A 448 10.44 33.27 0.18
N GLU A 449 9.35 33.40 0.90
CA GLU A 449 8.47 34.56 0.82
C GLU A 449 8.07 35.02 2.22
N ARG A 450 7.80 36.33 2.35
CA ARG A 450 7.35 36.94 3.60
C ARG A 450 5.81 36.99 3.61
N VAL A 451 5.21 36.47 4.68
CA VAL A 451 3.74 36.32 4.79
C VAL A 451 3.28 36.80 6.16
N PRO A 452 2.20 37.60 6.27
CA PRO A 452 1.64 37.93 7.55
C PRO A 452 1.26 36.71 8.38
N VAL A 453 1.57 36.72 9.68
CA VAL A 453 1.32 35.59 10.61
C VAL A 453 -0.12 35.07 10.50
N GLU A 454 -1.09 35.96 10.44
CA GLU A 454 -2.53 35.65 10.36
C GLU A 454 -2.90 34.94 9.04
N GLY A 455 -2.11 35.12 7.97
CA GLY A 455 -2.33 34.55 6.64
C GLY A 455 -1.70 33.15 6.44
N VAL A 456 -0.77 32.73 7.29
CA VAL A 456 0.03 31.51 7.10
C VAL A 456 -0.82 30.27 6.92
N LYS A 457 -1.75 30.04 7.83
CA LYS A 457 -2.61 28.87 7.80
C LYS A 457 -3.45 28.79 6.53
N ARG A 458 -4.07 29.90 6.16
CA ARG A 458 -4.89 29.97 4.94
C ARG A 458 -4.06 29.71 3.69
N LEU A 459 -2.88 30.32 3.60
CA LEU A 459 -1.97 30.12 2.48
C LEU A 459 -1.55 28.63 2.34
N ILE A 460 -1.22 27.94 3.46
CA ILE A 460 -0.84 26.53 3.42
C ILE A 460 -2.01 25.66 2.96
N LEU A 461 -3.22 25.90 3.47
CA LEU A 461 -4.43 25.19 3.04
C LEU A 461 -4.70 25.40 1.55
N ASP A 462 -4.62 26.64 1.06
CA ASP A 462 -4.83 26.97 -0.36
C ASP A 462 -3.78 26.29 -1.26
N ARG A 463 -2.51 26.20 -0.81
CA ARG A 463 -1.47 25.46 -1.53
C ARG A 463 -1.71 23.96 -1.55
N MET A 464 -2.18 23.39 -0.44
CA MET A 464 -2.56 21.98 -0.40
C MET A 464 -3.72 21.69 -1.34
N ASP A 465 -4.77 22.54 -1.31
CA ASP A 465 -5.93 22.37 -2.18
C ASP A 465 -5.58 22.52 -3.68
N ALA A 466 -4.65 23.40 -4.01
CA ALA A 466 -4.21 23.64 -5.39
C ALA A 466 -3.47 22.45 -6.04
N VAL A 467 -2.86 21.57 -5.25
CA VAL A 467 -2.12 20.41 -5.76
C VAL A 467 -2.85 19.08 -5.51
N ARG A 468 -4.00 19.14 -4.87
CA ARG A 468 -4.80 17.94 -4.57
C ARG A 468 -5.42 17.38 -5.84
N PRO A 469 -5.23 16.06 -6.12
CA PRO A 469 -5.80 15.40 -7.30
C PRO A 469 -7.33 15.38 -7.33
#